data_bed4bcc0cb87c881abb74ba356a1d343
#
_entry.id   bed4bcc0cb87c881abb74ba356a1d343
#
_cell.length_a   1.000
_cell.length_b   1.000
_cell.length_c   1.000
_cell.angle_alpha   90.00
_cell.angle_beta   90.00
_cell.angle_gamma   90.00
#
_symmetry.space_group_name_H-M   'P 1'
#
loop_
_entity.id
_entity.type
_entity.pdbx_description
1 polymer ?
#
loop_
_entity_poly.entity_id
_entity_poly.type
_entity_poly.pdbx_seq_one_letter_code
_entity_poly.pdbx_strand_id
1 'polypeptide(L)'
;MSPARESGNNGATPVEPIAIIGIGCRFSGDATSPSDLWNMISKGRTGWSQNAGDRYKMDAFWHPKSDISGAFNTQGIHILKQNPAVFDNDFFGINGVEAKAMDPHHRLMLEVAYETFEDAGITMDRLEGSNTGVYCTGYSPDYDAMLSRAPESFPM
;
A
#
# COMPACT_ATOMS: atom_id res chain seq x y z
N MET A 1 -2.79 40.44 -53.36
CA MET A 1 -1.88 40.33 -52.19
C MET A 1 -2.75 40.21 -50.95
N SER A 2 -2.95 38.97 -50.47
CA SER A 2 -3.62 38.72 -49.21
C SER A 2 -2.61 38.70 -48.04
N PRO A 3 -2.91 39.30 -46.89
CA PRO A 3 -1.99 39.25 -45.76
C PRO A 3 -2.00 37.86 -45.11
N ALA A 4 -0.80 37.38 -44.80
CA ALA A 4 -0.57 36.14 -44.06
C ALA A 4 -1.22 36.20 -42.67
N ARG A 5 -1.98 35.14 -42.32
CA ARG A 5 -2.46 34.93 -40.97
C ARG A 5 -1.26 34.58 -40.07
N GLU A 6 -0.96 35.46 -39.15
CA GLU A 6 -0.09 35.14 -38.03
C GLU A 6 -0.72 34.00 -37.22
N SER A 7 -0.03 32.87 -37.13
CA SER A 7 -0.37 31.77 -36.24
C SER A 7 -0.15 32.21 -34.80
N GLY A 8 -1.25 32.45 -34.07
CA GLY A 8 -1.21 32.74 -32.66
C GLY A 8 -0.46 31.63 -31.90
N ASN A 9 0.62 32.01 -31.27
CA ASN A 9 1.36 31.19 -30.33
C ASN A 9 0.45 30.96 -29.09
N ASN A 10 -0.21 29.83 -29.05
CA ASN A 10 -0.92 29.40 -27.82
C ASN A 10 0.13 29.26 -26.73
N GLY A 11 0.19 30.22 -25.81
CA GLY A 11 1.04 30.21 -24.63
C GLY A 11 0.69 29.08 -23.65
N ALA A 12 0.89 27.86 -24.07
CA ALA A 12 0.93 26.72 -23.16
C ALA A 12 2.18 26.89 -22.30
N THR A 13 1.99 27.14 -21.02
CA THR A 13 3.08 27.11 -20.04
C THR A 13 3.85 25.80 -20.22
N PRO A 14 5.19 25.83 -20.39
CA PRO A 14 5.95 24.59 -20.51
C PRO A 14 5.64 23.70 -19.31
N VAL A 15 5.19 22.48 -19.54
CA VAL A 15 4.98 21.51 -18.47
C VAL A 15 6.36 21.17 -17.89
N GLU A 16 6.58 21.52 -16.64
CA GLU A 16 7.81 21.17 -15.95
C GLU A 16 7.94 19.65 -15.89
N PRO A 17 9.08 19.07 -16.30
CA PRO A 17 9.27 17.63 -16.25
C PRO A 17 9.34 17.14 -14.79
N ILE A 18 8.57 16.10 -14.49
CA ILE A 18 8.54 15.45 -13.17
C ILE A 18 9.24 14.09 -13.27
N ALA A 19 10.16 13.79 -12.37
CA ALA A 19 10.88 12.52 -12.29
C ALA A 19 10.41 11.70 -11.08
N ILE A 20 10.20 10.40 -11.29
CA ILE A 20 10.08 9.43 -10.20
C ILE A 20 11.51 9.02 -9.84
N ILE A 21 11.94 9.27 -8.59
CA ILE A 21 13.31 9.05 -8.14
C ILE A 21 13.45 7.90 -7.15
N GLY A 22 12.36 7.36 -6.63
CA GLY A 22 12.33 6.19 -5.77
C GLY A 22 11.00 5.49 -5.82
N ILE A 23 10.99 4.18 -5.64
CA ILE A 23 9.80 3.33 -5.69
C ILE A 23 9.89 2.27 -4.59
N GLY A 24 8.84 2.15 -3.77
CA GLY A 24 8.63 1.06 -2.83
C GLY A 24 7.30 0.36 -3.10
N CYS A 25 7.17 -0.90 -2.74
CA CYS A 25 5.90 -1.62 -2.88
C CYS A 25 5.76 -2.81 -1.93
N ARG A 26 4.49 -3.16 -1.64
CA ARG A 26 4.09 -4.40 -0.98
C ARG A 26 2.88 -4.94 -1.70
N PHE A 27 3.06 -6.04 -2.44
CA PHE A 27 1.98 -6.73 -3.13
C PHE A 27 1.83 -8.16 -2.62
N SER A 28 0.75 -8.81 -3.01
CA SER A 28 0.47 -10.19 -2.64
C SER A 28 1.54 -11.18 -3.11
N GLY A 29 1.66 -12.30 -2.41
CA GLY A 29 2.64 -13.31 -2.70
C GLY A 29 4.05 -12.88 -2.30
N ASP A 30 5.02 -13.08 -3.20
CA ASP A 30 6.45 -12.81 -2.95
C ASP A 30 6.87 -11.38 -3.38
N ALA A 31 5.96 -10.54 -3.83
CA ALA A 31 6.28 -9.21 -4.37
C ALA A 31 6.42 -8.17 -3.24
N THR A 32 7.51 -8.21 -2.52
CA THR A 32 7.82 -7.31 -1.40
C THR A 32 8.70 -6.12 -1.80
N SER A 33 9.22 -6.13 -3.01
CA SER A 33 10.02 -5.06 -3.59
C SER A 33 9.67 -4.88 -5.08
N PRO A 34 10.04 -3.75 -5.73
CA PRO A 34 9.88 -3.57 -7.17
C PRO A 34 10.55 -4.68 -8.00
N SER A 35 11.72 -5.14 -7.57
CA SER A 35 12.44 -6.24 -8.22
C SER A 35 11.69 -7.57 -8.09
N ASP A 36 11.11 -7.86 -6.93
CA ASP A 36 10.31 -9.06 -6.71
C ASP A 36 9.03 -9.02 -7.54
N LEU A 37 8.37 -7.85 -7.60
CA LEU A 37 7.20 -7.66 -8.45
C LEU A 37 7.53 -7.95 -9.91
N TRP A 38 8.61 -7.36 -10.42
CA TRP A 38 9.09 -7.62 -11.78
C TRP A 38 9.38 -9.09 -12.03
N ASN A 39 10.06 -9.74 -11.09
CA ASN A 39 10.38 -11.17 -11.14
C ASN A 39 9.12 -12.04 -11.14
N MET A 40 8.09 -11.65 -10.42
CA MET A 40 6.81 -12.35 -10.38
C MET A 40 6.07 -12.23 -11.71
N ILE A 41 5.87 -11.02 -12.22
CA ILE A 41 5.10 -10.79 -13.44
C ILE A 41 5.83 -11.26 -14.71
N SER A 42 7.15 -11.04 -14.81
CA SER A 42 7.95 -11.48 -15.96
C SER A 42 8.00 -13.00 -16.13
N LYS A 43 7.80 -13.74 -15.03
CA LYS A 43 7.72 -15.21 -15.03
C LYS A 43 6.28 -15.73 -15.09
N GLY A 44 5.28 -14.87 -15.30
CA GLY A 44 3.87 -15.24 -15.34
C GLY A 44 3.35 -15.82 -14.01
N ARG A 45 4.00 -15.49 -12.88
CA ARG A 45 3.54 -15.91 -11.54
C ARG A 45 2.50 -14.94 -11.00
N THR A 46 1.73 -15.38 -10.02
CA THR A 46 0.71 -14.59 -9.35
C THR A 46 0.84 -14.73 -7.84
N GLY A 47 0.39 -13.72 -7.11
CA GLY A 47 0.24 -13.78 -5.65
C GLY A 47 -1.08 -14.38 -5.18
N TRP A 48 -1.89 -14.92 -6.10
CA TRP A 48 -3.14 -15.59 -5.75
C TRP A 48 -2.89 -16.88 -4.97
N SER A 49 -3.68 -17.12 -3.93
CA SER A 49 -3.57 -18.31 -3.08
C SER A 49 -4.95 -18.76 -2.59
N GLN A 50 -5.15 -20.06 -2.54
CA GLN A 50 -6.31 -20.67 -1.87
C GLN A 50 -6.16 -20.67 -0.34
N ASN A 51 -4.93 -20.50 0.15
CA ASN A 51 -4.64 -20.50 1.56
C ASN A 51 -4.41 -19.07 2.05
N ALA A 52 -5.34 -18.56 2.85
CA ALA A 52 -5.22 -17.27 3.56
C ALA A 52 -4.46 -17.39 4.89
N GLY A 53 -3.92 -18.56 5.22
CA GLY A 53 -3.26 -18.84 6.49
C GLY A 53 -4.26 -18.78 7.66
N ASP A 54 -3.80 -18.21 8.77
CA ASP A 54 -4.57 -17.98 9.99
C ASP A 54 -5.38 -16.68 9.98
N ARG A 55 -5.17 -15.82 8.98
CA ARG A 55 -5.80 -14.50 8.88
C ARG A 55 -7.25 -14.53 8.43
N TYR A 56 -7.62 -15.51 7.61
CA TYR A 56 -8.99 -15.61 7.09
C TYR A 56 -9.39 -17.05 6.79
N LYS A 57 -10.51 -17.50 7.39
CA LYS A 57 -11.05 -18.85 7.17
C LYS A 57 -11.93 -18.86 5.93
N MET A 58 -11.33 -19.04 4.76
CA MET A 58 -12.02 -19.06 3.46
C MET A 58 -13.21 -20.03 3.44
N ASP A 59 -13.01 -21.25 3.92
CA ASP A 59 -14.01 -22.32 3.89
C ASP A 59 -15.29 -22.00 4.69
N ALA A 60 -15.16 -21.12 5.71
CA ALA A 60 -16.32 -20.73 6.52
C ALA A 60 -17.31 -19.81 5.78
N PHE A 61 -16.84 -19.15 4.71
CA PHE A 61 -17.63 -18.18 3.95
C PHE A 61 -17.78 -18.56 2.47
N TRP A 62 -17.18 -19.67 2.04
CA TRP A 62 -17.26 -20.10 0.65
C TRP A 62 -18.56 -20.81 0.34
N HIS A 63 -19.17 -20.46 -0.78
CA HIS A 63 -20.32 -21.17 -1.33
C HIS A 63 -20.26 -21.17 -2.86
N PRO A 64 -20.61 -22.28 -3.55
CA PRO A 64 -20.51 -22.36 -5.00
C PRO A 64 -21.47 -21.42 -5.75
N LYS A 65 -22.56 -21.02 -5.10
CA LYS A 65 -23.52 -20.05 -5.66
C LYS A 65 -23.16 -18.66 -5.22
N SER A 66 -23.14 -17.71 -6.17
CA SER A 66 -22.75 -16.31 -5.94
C SER A 66 -23.86 -15.43 -5.32
N ASP A 67 -25.10 -15.96 -5.24
CA ASP A 67 -26.30 -15.23 -4.78
C ASP A 67 -26.59 -15.43 -3.28
N ILE A 68 -25.75 -16.18 -2.58
CA ILE A 68 -25.90 -16.38 -1.13
C ILE A 68 -25.34 -15.19 -0.37
N SER A 69 -26.22 -14.50 0.36
CA SER A 69 -25.82 -13.36 1.18
C SER A 69 -24.82 -13.77 2.27
N GLY A 70 -23.73 -12.99 2.41
CA GLY A 70 -22.68 -13.27 3.38
C GLY A 70 -21.67 -14.34 2.96
N ALA A 71 -21.83 -14.93 1.75
CA ALA A 71 -20.88 -15.86 1.18
C ALA A 71 -20.21 -15.31 -0.08
N PHE A 72 -19.08 -15.90 -0.46
CA PHE A 72 -18.39 -15.63 -1.72
C PHE A 72 -18.10 -16.95 -2.45
N ASN A 73 -18.02 -16.90 -3.78
CA ASN A 73 -17.80 -18.07 -4.62
C ASN A 73 -16.35 -18.20 -5.13
N THR A 74 -15.49 -17.26 -4.78
CA THR A 74 -14.05 -17.35 -5.09
C THR A 74 -13.37 -18.33 -4.15
N GLN A 75 -12.44 -19.14 -4.68
CA GLN A 75 -11.71 -20.15 -3.91
C GLN A 75 -10.35 -19.66 -3.42
N GLY A 76 -10.02 -18.42 -3.66
CA GLY A 76 -8.74 -17.86 -3.24
C GLY A 76 -8.72 -16.35 -3.29
N ILE A 77 -7.69 -15.79 -2.72
CA ILE A 77 -7.47 -14.35 -2.60
C ILE A 77 -6.00 -14.00 -2.86
N HIS A 78 -5.77 -12.73 -3.12
CA HIS A 78 -4.44 -12.16 -3.11
C HIS A 78 -4.09 -11.69 -1.70
N ILE A 79 -3.10 -12.34 -1.08
CA ILE A 79 -2.71 -12.07 0.31
C ILE A 79 -1.22 -11.77 0.41
N LEU A 80 -0.86 -10.82 1.26
CA LEU A 80 0.53 -10.57 1.62
C LEU A 80 1.07 -11.78 2.40
N LYS A 81 2.24 -12.28 2.04
CA LYS A 81 2.92 -13.32 2.82
C LYS A 81 3.55 -12.79 4.10
N GLN A 82 3.96 -11.53 4.09
CA GLN A 82 4.48 -10.87 5.27
C GLN A 82 3.42 -10.81 6.36
N ASN A 83 3.85 -11.07 7.60
CA ASN A 83 2.96 -10.93 8.76
C ASN A 83 2.73 -9.44 9.06
N PRO A 84 1.53 -8.88 8.88
CA PRO A 84 1.26 -7.47 9.10
C PRO A 84 1.25 -7.07 10.60
N ALA A 85 1.38 -8.04 11.51
CA ALA A 85 1.54 -7.76 12.94
C ALA A 85 2.99 -7.46 13.33
N VAL A 86 3.95 -7.79 12.46
CA VAL A 86 5.38 -7.46 12.68
C VAL A 86 5.62 -6.06 12.15
N PHE A 87 6.06 -5.17 13.03
CA PHE A 87 6.35 -3.77 12.74
C PHE A 87 7.45 -3.28 13.69
N ASP A 88 8.49 -2.67 13.15
CA ASP A 88 9.57 -2.09 13.94
C ASP A 88 9.15 -0.72 14.50
N ASN A 89 8.34 -0.75 15.53
CA ASN A 89 7.81 0.46 16.16
C ASN A 89 8.89 1.34 16.78
N ASP A 90 9.96 0.75 17.29
CA ASP A 90 11.07 1.48 17.91
C ASP A 90 11.82 2.30 16.86
N PHE A 91 12.03 1.74 15.67
CA PHE A 91 12.63 2.46 14.55
C PHE A 91 11.85 3.72 14.17
N PHE A 92 10.53 3.65 14.20
CA PHE A 92 9.65 4.79 13.90
C PHE A 92 9.35 5.69 15.11
N GLY A 93 9.93 5.40 16.28
CA GLY A 93 9.67 6.16 17.50
C GLY A 93 8.23 6.03 18.02
N ILE A 94 7.54 4.94 17.68
CA ILE A 94 6.16 4.65 18.07
C ILE A 94 6.17 3.65 19.22
N ASN A 95 5.45 3.95 20.30
CA ASN A 95 5.39 3.00 21.42
C ASN A 95 4.54 1.76 21.08
N GLY A 96 4.78 0.65 21.79
CA GLY A 96 4.12 -0.62 21.48
C GLY A 96 2.59 -0.62 21.65
N VAL A 97 2.03 0.22 22.52
CA VAL A 97 0.58 0.36 22.72
C VAL A 97 -0.03 1.06 21.50
N GLU A 98 0.57 2.15 21.08
CA GLU A 98 0.17 2.90 19.90
C GLU A 98 0.29 2.05 18.63
N ALA A 99 1.41 1.32 18.47
CA ALA A 99 1.63 0.43 17.33
C ALA A 99 0.56 -0.67 17.24
N LYS A 100 0.07 -1.20 18.37
CA LYS A 100 -1.03 -2.18 18.37
C LYS A 100 -2.37 -1.57 17.96
N ALA A 101 -2.64 -0.33 18.33
CA ALA A 101 -3.85 0.37 17.94
C ALA A 101 -3.83 0.88 16.49
N MET A 102 -2.64 0.99 15.90
CA MET A 102 -2.46 1.48 14.54
C MET A 102 -2.89 0.44 13.51
N ASP A 103 -3.69 0.87 12.52
CA ASP A 103 -4.08 0.02 11.39
C ASP A 103 -2.85 -0.59 10.70
N PRO A 104 -2.85 -1.89 10.38
CA PRO A 104 -1.77 -2.52 9.61
C PRO A 104 -1.41 -1.80 8.30
N HIS A 105 -2.38 -1.15 7.63
CA HIS A 105 -2.11 -0.33 6.45
C HIS A 105 -1.17 0.84 6.76
N HIS A 106 -1.38 1.51 7.89
CA HIS A 106 -0.53 2.64 8.29
C HIS A 106 0.90 2.17 8.62
N ARG A 107 1.03 1.04 9.32
CA ARG A 107 2.34 0.44 9.64
C ARG A 107 3.11 0.07 8.37
N LEU A 108 2.47 -0.65 7.44
CA LEU A 108 3.06 -1.02 6.16
C LEU A 108 3.38 0.21 5.30
N MET A 109 2.55 1.25 5.36
CA MET A 109 2.80 2.49 4.60
C MET A 109 4.05 3.20 5.10
N LEU A 110 4.30 3.23 6.41
CA LEU A 110 5.52 3.81 6.99
C LEU A 110 6.77 3.05 6.50
N GLU A 111 6.74 1.71 6.54
CA GLU A 111 7.84 0.88 6.07
C GLU A 111 8.11 1.10 4.57
N VAL A 112 7.08 1.04 3.74
CA VAL A 112 7.23 1.22 2.28
C VAL A 112 7.66 2.64 1.92
N ALA A 113 7.19 3.66 2.65
CA ALA A 113 7.64 5.03 2.45
C ALA A 113 9.14 5.18 2.76
N TYR A 114 9.60 4.60 3.87
CA TYR A 114 11.01 4.60 4.22
C TYR A 114 11.87 3.91 3.16
N GLU A 115 11.47 2.71 2.72
CA GLU A 115 12.15 1.98 1.63
C GLU A 115 12.18 2.78 0.31
N THR A 116 11.12 3.55 0.04
CA THR A 116 11.08 4.43 -1.14
C THR A 116 12.12 5.54 -1.05
N PHE A 117 12.36 6.09 0.15
CA PHE A 117 13.43 7.07 0.37
C PHE A 117 14.81 6.44 0.26
N GLU A 118 14.99 5.23 0.76
CA GLU A 118 16.24 4.49 0.59
C GLU A 118 16.55 4.21 -0.89
N ASP A 119 15.54 3.77 -1.67
CA ASP A 119 15.67 3.56 -3.11
C ASP A 119 16.03 4.86 -3.86
N ALA A 120 15.49 5.99 -3.42
CA ALA A 120 15.82 7.32 -3.95
C ALA A 120 17.21 7.84 -3.50
N GLY A 121 17.89 7.18 -2.56
CA GLY A 121 19.10 7.67 -1.93
C GLY A 121 18.89 8.94 -1.07
N ILE A 122 17.69 9.12 -0.52
CA ILE A 122 17.31 10.25 0.33
C ILE A 122 17.37 9.82 1.79
N THR A 123 18.17 10.53 2.58
CA THR A 123 18.25 10.32 4.03
C THR A 123 17.18 11.12 4.76
N MET A 124 16.81 10.68 5.97
CA MET A 124 15.83 11.38 6.80
C MET A 124 16.24 12.82 7.13
N ASP A 125 17.52 13.07 7.36
CA ASP A 125 18.06 14.43 7.60
C ASP A 125 17.80 15.40 6.43
N ARG A 126 17.72 14.87 5.20
CA ARG A 126 17.39 15.68 4.01
C ARG A 126 15.90 15.97 3.88
N LEU A 127 15.06 15.14 4.49
CA LEU A 127 13.61 15.32 4.50
C LEU A 127 13.17 16.27 5.62
N GLU A 128 13.88 16.24 6.75
CA GLU A 128 13.57 17.11 7.88
C GLU A 128 13.61 18.58 7.48
N GLY A 129 12.51 19.29 7.71
CA GLY A 129 12.37 20.71 7.36
C GLY A 129 12.32 21.01 5.86
N SER A 130 12.29 19.98 5.00
CA SER A 130 12.14 20.17 3.55
C SER A 130 10.74 20.60 3.15
N ASN A 131 10.59 21.19 1.96
CA ASN A 131 9.29 21.51 1.37
C ASN A 131 8.71 20.31 0.62
N THR A 132 8.58 19.16 1.31
CA THR A 132 8.06 17.90 0.75
C THR A 132 6.58 17.77 0.99
N GLY A 133 5.78 17.60 -0.07
CA GLY A 133 4.36 17.27 0.03
C GLY A 133 4.16 15.77 0.19
N VAL A 134 3.24 15.36 1.08
CA VAL A 134 2.87 13.95 1.30
C VAL A 134 1.42 13.75 0.90
N TYR A 135 1.17 12.79 0.02
CA TYR A 135 -0.15 12.46 -0.48
C TYR A 135 -0.39 10.97 -0.23
N CYS A 136 -1.16 10.64 0.79
CA CYS A 136 -1.53 9.27 1.15
C CYS A 136 -3.00 9.04 0.91
N THR A 137 -3.36 7.82 0.55
CA THR A 137 -4.75 7.39 0.47
C THR A 137 -4.89 6.05 1.16
N GLY A 138 -5.97 5.87 1.91
CA GLY A 138 -6.35 4.63 2.55
C GLY A 138 -7.84 4.43 2.42
N TYR A 139 -8.26 3.19 2.26
CA TYR A 139 -9.68 2.83 2.20
C TYR A 139 -9.88 1.59 3.06
N SER A 140 -10.93 1.61 3.83
CA SER A 140 -11.45 0.58 4.70
C SER A 140 -11.28 0.89 6.19
N PRO A 141 -12.38 1.08 6.93
CA PRO A 141 -12.39 1.25 8.38
C PRO A 141 -12.47 -0.10 9.12
N ASP A 142 -12.08 -1.21 8.48
CA ASP A 142 -12.28 -2.56 9.04
C ASP A 142 -11.52 -2.76 10.35
N TYR A 143 -10.32 -2.18 10.45
CA TYR A 143 -9.53 -2.27 11.66
C TYR A 143 -10.17 -1.51 12.82
N ASP A 144 -10.65 -0.29 12.59
CA ASP A 144 -11.39 0.50 13.59
C ASP A 144 -12.66 -0.21 14.04
N ALA A 145 -13.37 -0.86 13.09
CA ALA A 145 -14.54 -1.67 13.42
C ALA A 145 -14.19 -2.90 14.27
N MET A 146 -13.03 -3.52 14.04
CA MET A 146 -12.52 -4.62 14.87
C MET A 146 -12.17 -4.13 16.30
N LEU A 147 -11.44 -3.02 16.42
CA LEU A 147 -11.09 -2.40 17.70
C LEU A 147 -12.34 -2.06 18.51
N SER A 148 -13.36 -1.49 17.85
CA SER A 148 -14.62 -1.12 18.50
C SER A 148 -15.42 -2.31 19.03
N ARG A 149 -15.25 -3.51 18.46
CA ARG A 149 -15.94 -4.74 18.89
C ARG A 149 -15.26 -5.42 20.09
N ALA A 150 -13.99 -5.20 20.32
CA ALA A 150 -13.23 -5.80 21.39
C ALA A 150 -12.31 -4.77 22.07
N PRO A 151 -12.88 -3.70 22.67
CA PRO A 151 -12.07 -2.60 23.23
C PRO A 151 -11.16 -3.06 24.37
N GLU A 152 -11.53 -4.11 25.11
CA GLU A 152 -10.72 -4.69 26.18
C GLU A 152 -9.45 -5.40 25.67
N SER A 153 -9.38 -5.73 24.40
CA SER A 153 -8.20 -6.34 23.78
C SER A 153 -7.10 -5.33 23.46
N PHE A 154 -7.42 -4.04 23.55
CA PHE A 154 -6.52 -2.94 23.27
C PHE A 154 -6.46 -2.01 24.48
N PRO A 155 -5.36 -2.05 25.25
CA PRO A 155 -5.18 -1.13 26.37
C PRO A 155 -5.12 0.31 25.84
N MET A 156 -6.02 1.15 26.34
CA MET A 156 -5.98 2.59 26.16
C MET A 156 -4.88 3.20 27.03
#